data_b17f343e306207ac37f2430e4bfaa117
#
_entry.id   b17f343e306207ac37f2430e4bfaa117
#
_cell.length_a   1.000
_cell.length_b   1.000
_cell.length_c   1.000
_cell.angle_alpha   90.00
_cell.angle_beta   90.00
_cell.angle_gamma   90.00
#
_symmetry.space_group_name_H-M   'P 1'
#
loop_
_entity.id
_entity.type
_entity.pdbx_description
1 polymer ?
#
loop_
_entity_poly.entity_id
_entity_poly.type
_entity_poly.pdbx_seq_one_letter_code
_entity_poly.pdbx_strand_id
1 'polypeptide(L)'
;MTKTILLWIFWLFVITLVIYWIWAGGYRNATDAFRSIGNPFTPGNTATQGSFRLPWQPTMGIFPSEPASAGTTETSELQNQYAGLENSYEQLSAQENQAKVFGDPSPERGRVRITEGNGAMETDAGREYIVLTASGENSAPIDMKGWSLQSAYTGMRVYIPLSATAFLMGVVNDQENMLLYPSASAIVNSGSSPVATSFRENICSGYLGQLQRFYPPLSNSCPPASNALPFTPENLKVYGDACFNFLQNVPPCTAPLTNIPADVNPNCRAFAANVLSYNGCVATYSYRSTFNFDSWRLYLGSTTELWRNTHDIIRLLDSEGRTVDVLTY
;
A
#
# COMPACT_ATOMS: atom_id res chain seq x y z
N MET A 1 3.83 -45.39 -21.51
CA MET A 1 2.93 -45.41 -22.69
C MET A 1 1.50 -44.90 -22.39
N THR A 2 0.88 -45.18 -21.26
CA THR A 2 -0.51 -44.79 -20.93
C THR A 2 -0.72 -43.28 -20.79
N LYS A 3 0.21 -42.54 -20.21
CA LYS A 3 0.08 -41.06 -20.02
C LYS A 3 0.13 -40.29 -21.34
N THR A 4 0.92 -40.69 -22.29
CA THR A 4 1.03 -40.09 -23.63
C THR A 4 -0.25 -40.30 -24.45
N ILE A 5 -0.84 -41.47 -24.37
CA ILE A 5 -2.08 -41.81 -25.09
C ILE A 5 -3.25 -41.01 -24.52
N LEU A 6 -3.34 -40.84 -23.18
CA LEU A 6 -4.36 -40.01 -22.52
C LEU A 6 -4.25 -38.53 -22.94
N LEU A 7 -3.03 -38.04 -23.09
CA LEU A 7 -2.78 -36.64 -23.51
C LEU A 7 -3.22 -36.41 -24.97
N TRP A 8 -3.00 -37.40 -25.86
CA TRP A 8 -3.47 -37.34 -27.24
C TRP A 8 -5.00 -37.39 -27.35
N ILE A 9 -5.65 -38.23 -26.54
CA ILE A 9 -7.12 -38.29 -26.48
C ILE A 9 -7.71 -36.98 -25.99
N PHE A 10 -7.11 -36.35 -24.95
CA PHE A 10 -7.52 -35.07 -24.45
C PHE A 10 -7.43 -33.97 -25.53
N TRP A 11 -6.31 -33.90 -26.25
CA TRP A 11 -6.15 -32.92 -27.33
C TRP A 11 -7.11 -33.12 -28.49
N LEU A 12 -7.38 -34.37 -28.86
CA LEU A 12 -8.41 -34.70 -29.86
C LEU A 12 -9.80 -34.24 -29.42
N PHE A 13 -10.13 -34.42 -28.15
CA PHE A 13 -11.41 -33.96 -27.60
C PHE A 13 -11.54 -32.42 -27.61
N VAL A 14 -10.47 -31.71 -27.24
CA VAL A 14 -10.43 -30.24 -27.30
C VAL A 14 -10.58 -29.74 -28.74
N ILE A 15 -9.90 -30.35 -29.69
CA ILE A 15 -10.00 -29.97 -31.11
C ILE A 15 -11.43 -30.21 -31.64
N THR A 16 -12.06 -31.31 -31.30
CA THR A 16 -13.43 -31.60 -31.73
C THR A 16 -14.42 -30.59 -31.11
N LEU A 17 -14.24 -30.18 -29.87
CA LEU A 17 -15.05 -29.12 -29.23
C LEU A 17 -14.88 -27.77 -29.92
N VAL A 18 -13.66 -27.40 -30.31
CA VAL A 18 -13.40 -26.13 -31.01
C VAL A 18 -14.05 -26.16 -32.41
N ILE A 19 -13.92 -27.28 -33.14
CA ILE A 19 -14.53 -27.43 -34.45
C ILE A 19 -16.07 -27.36 -34.34
N TYR A 20 -16.63 -28.04 -33.35
CA TYR A 20 -18.08 -27.98 -33.07
C TYR A 20 -18.56 -26.57 -32.75
N TRP A 21 -17.76 -25.82 -31.91
CA TRP A 21 -18.08 -24.43 -31.56
C TRP A 21 -18.02 -23.50 -32.79
N ILE A 22 -17.07 -23.68 -33.69
CA ILE A 22 -16.97 -22.94 -34.96
C ILE A 22 -18.19 -23.26 -35.86
N TRP A 23 -18.56 -24.53 -35.94
CA TRP A 23 -19.66 -25.00 -36.79
C TRP A 23 -21.03 -24.55 -36.23
N ALA A 24 -21.17 -24.51 -34.93
CA ALA A 24 -22.37 -23.99 -34.24
C ALA A 24 -22.52 -22.43 -34.32
N GLY A 25 -21.68 -21.75 -35.08
CA GLY A 25 -21.75 -20.29 -35.31
C GLY A 25 -21.07 -19.41 -34.26
N GLY A 26 -20.28 -20.00 -33.39
CA GLY A 26 -19.55 -19.27 -32.35
C GLY A 26 -18.62 -18.20 -32.89
N TYR A 27 -18.02 -18.40 -34.06
CA TYR A 27 -17.21 -17.39 -34.75
C TYR A 27 -18.03 -16.18 -35.23
N ARG A 28 -19.24 -16.38 -35.71
CA ARG A 28 -20.15 -15.29 -36.17
C ARG A 28 -20.58 -14.43 -34.99
N ASN A 29 -20.94 -15.04 -33.86
CA ASN A 29 -21.35 -14.32 -32.66
C ASN A 29 -20.20 -13.55 -32.03
N ALA A 30 -18.97 -14.06 -32.12
CA ALA A 30 -17.77 -13.34 -31.64
C ALA A 30 -17.42 -12.13 -32.52
N THR A 31 -17.53 -12.26 -33.87
CA THR A 31 -17.25 -11.14 -34.78
C THR A 31 -18.31 -10.07 -34.71
N ASP A 32 -19.57 -10.41 -34.46
CA ASP A 32 -20.65 -9.45 -34.29
C ASP A 32 -20.55 -8.71 -32.95
N ALA A 33 -20.10 -9.37 -31.88
CA ALA A 33 -19.78 -8.73 -30.62
C ALA A 33 -18.60 -7.73 -30.74
N PHE A 34 -17.58 -8.06 -31.53
CA PHE A 34 -16.45 -7.15 -31.80
C PHE A 34 -16.83 -5.98 -32.75
N ARG A 35 -17.80 -6.15 -33.66
CA ARG A 35 -18.32 -5.10 -34.53
C ARG A 35 -19.25 -4.13 -33.80
N SER A 36 -19.85 -4.52 -32.69
CA SER A 36 -20.69 -3.65 -31.88
C SER A 36 -19.92 -2.72 -30.96
N ILE A 37 -18.59 -2.94 -30.77
CA ILE A 37 -17.71 -2.00 -30.08
C ILE A 37 -17.25 -0.96 -31.11
N GLY A 38 -18.13 0.02 -31.38
CA GLY A 38 -17.85 1.14 -32.24
C GLY A 38 -16.63 1.94 -31.78
N ASN A 39 -15.71 2.18 -32.72
CA ASN A 39 -14.52 2.99 -32.51
C ASN A 39 -14.94 4.41 -32.09
N PRO A 40 -14.54 4.94 -30.91
CA PRO A 40 -15.02 6.23 -30.40
C PRO A 40 -14.51 7.47 -31.18
N PHE A 41 -13.75 7.28 -32.27
CA PHE A 41 -13.10 8.36 -32.98
C PHE A 41 -13.45 8.51 -34.46
N THR A 42 -14.53 7.94 -34.97
CA THR A 42 -14.97 8.20 -36.36
C THR A 42 -16.25 9.02 -36.39
N PRO A 43 -16.27 10.24 -36.95
CA PRO A 43 -17.50 10.97 -37.25
C PRO A 43 -18.07 10.45 -38.55
N GLY A 44 -19.17 9.74 -38.50
CA GLY A 44 -19.85 9.23 -39.71
C GLY A 44 -21.21 8.68 -39.43
N ASN A 45 -22.22 9.39 -39.97
CA ASN A 45 -23.63 9.09 -40.00
C ASN A 45 -23.97 7.61 -40.24
N THR A 46 -24.84 7.04 -39.42
CA THR A 46 -26.18 6.53 -39.84
C THR A 46 -26.91 6.01 -38.62
N ALA A 47 -28.14 6.47 -38.48
CA ALA A 47 -29.13 6.01 -37.50
C ALA A 47 -29.49 4.56 -37.76
N THR A 48 -29.44 3.72 -36.73
CA THR A 48 -30.56 2.82 -36.36
C THR A 48 -30.19 1.96 -35.16
N GLN A 49 -30.94 2.15 -34.10
CA GLN A 49 -31.40 1.19 -33.07
C GLN A 49 -30.40 0.38 -32.28
N GLY A 50 -30.38 0.64 -30.97
CA GLY A 50 -29.92 -0.32 -29.97
C GLY A 50 -28.62 0.11 -29.27
N SER A 51 -28.46 1.37 -28.91
CA SER A 51 -27.33 1.76 -28.01
C SER A 51 -27.70 1.37 -26.58
N PHE A 52 -26.94 0.45 -26.03
CA PHE A 52 -26.90 0.18 -24.60
C PHE A 52 -26.42 1.46 -23.89
N ARG A 53 -27.33 2.16 -23.25
CA ARG A 53 -27.02 3.37 -22.47
C ARG A 53 -26.67 2.95 -21.04
N LEU A 54 -25.50 3.30 -20.61
CA LEU A 54 -25.16 3.28 -19.19
C LEU A 54 -25.93 4.39 -18.47
N PRO A 55 -26.46 4.15 -17.25
CA PRO A 55 -27.33 5.09 -16.53
C PRO A 55 -26.71 6.47 -16.22
N TRP A 56 -25.42 6.64 -16.45
CA TRP A 56 -24.66 7.84 -16.14
C TRP A 56 -24.04 8.55 -17.37
N GLN A 57 -24.37 8.14 -18.60
CA GLN A 57 -23.90 8.87 -19.80
C GLN A 57 -24.75 10.12 -20.04
N PRO A 58 -24.16 11.33 -20.01
CA PRO A 58 -24.88 12.54 -20.43
C PRO A 58 -25.19 12.48 -21.91
N THR A 59 -26.40 12.81 -22.31
CA THR A 59 -26.81 12.97 -23.69
C THR A 59 -26.15 14.22 -24.27
N MET A 60 -25.04 14.06 -25.00
CA MET A 60 -24.62 15.15 -25.90
C MET A 60 -25.57 15.17 -27.08
N GLY A 61 -26.49 16.12 -27.06
CA GLY A 61 -27.32 16.45 -28.22
C GLY A 61 -26.43 17.06 -29.31
N ILE A 62 -26.47 16.43 -30.48
CA ILE A 62 -25.85 16.93 -31.70
C ILE A 62 -26.53 18.23 -32.06
N PHE A 63 -25.80 19.29 -32.28
CA PHE A 63 -26.27 20.60 -32.71
C PHE A 63 -27.01 20.50 -34.04
N PRO A 64 -28.26 21.00 -34.18
CA PRO A 64 -28.80 21.37 -35.48
C PRO A 64 -28.33 22.76 -35.78
N SER A 65 -27.68 22.90 -36.93
CA SER A 65 -27.46 24.21 -37.57
C SER A 65 -28.78 24.73 -38.14
N GLU A 66 -29.30 25.82 -37.64
CA GLU A 66 -29.86 26.95 -38.41
C GLU A 66 -30.35 28.09 -37.51
N PRO A 67 -30.60 29.30 -38.10
CA PRO A 67 -30.14 30.54 -37.52
C PRO A 67 -31.22 31.36 -36.80
N ALA A 68 -30.69 32.13 -35.87
CA ALA A 68 -31.20 33.39 -35.34
C ALA A 68 -32.69 33.56 -35.05
N SER A 69 -33.03 33.49 -33.77
CA SER A 69 -33.75 34.59 -33.12
C SER A 69 -33.67 34.51 -31.59
N ALA A 70 -33.14 35.62 -31.03
CA ALA A 70 -33.38 36.17 -29.70
C ALA A 70 -33.10 35.32 -28.45
N GLY A 71 -31.93 35.31 -27.95
CA GLY A 71 -31.43 35.83 -26.70
C GLY A 71 -32.19 35.67 -25.37
N THR A 72 -32.95 34.58 -25.10
CA THR A 72 -33.52 34.34 -23.77
C THR A 72 -33.65 32.87 -23.40
N THR A 73 -33.50 31.94 -24.33
CA THR A 73 -33.66 30.49 -24.08
C THR A 73 -32.34 29.81 -23.73
N GLU A 74 -31.22 30.26 -24.29
CA GLU A 74 -29.90 29.66 -24.06
C GLU A 74 -29.40 29.86 -22.60
N THR A 75 -29.69 31.01 -22.01
CA THR A 75 -29.33 31.28 -20.59
C THR A 75 -30.11 30.41 -19.61
N SER A 76 -31.37 30.09 -19.92
CA SER A 76 -32.18 29.22 -19.06
C SER A 76 -31.80 27.73 -19.20
N GLU A 77 -31.40 27.28 -20.38
CA GLU A 77 -30.91 25.90 -20.57
C GLU A 77 -29.55 25.69 -19.91
N LEU A 78 -28.62 26.64 -20.02
CA LEU A 78 -27.36 26.63 -19.31
C LEU A 78 -27.55 26.64 -17.78
N GLN A 79 -28.44 27.48 -17.26
CA GLN A 79 -28.78 27.47 -15.83
C GLN A 79 -29.39 26.15 -15.36
N ASN A 80 -30.24 25.52 -16.16
CA ASN A 80 -30.79 24.19 -15.84
C ASN A 80 -29.73 23.09 -15.90
N GLN A 81 -28.77 23.18 -16.81
CA GLN A 81 -27.63 22.26 -16.86
C GLN A 81 -26.70 22.44 -15.66
N TYR A 82 -26.40 23.66 -15.24
CA TYR A 82 -25.63 23.96 -14.05
C TYR A 82 -26.31 23.44 -12.78
N ALA A 83 -27.62 23.70 -12.63
CA ALA A 83 -28.39 23.18 -11.50
C ALA A 83 -28.45 21.64 -11.49
N GLY A 84 -28.52 21.00 -12.67
CA GLY A 84 -28.44 19.54 -12.80
C GLY A 84 -27.09 18.97 -12.41
N LEU A 85 -25.98 19.65 -12.77
CA LEU A 85 -24.62 19.26 -12.36
C LEU A 85 -24.42 19.46 -10.84
N GLU A 86 -24.89 20.57 -10.30
CA GLU A 86 -24.78 20.88 -8.87
C GLU A 86 -25.54 19.85 -8.03
N ASN A 87 -26.77 19.51 -8.41
CA ASN A 87 -27.54 18.44 -7.79
C ASN A 87 -26.86 17.05 -7.90
N SER A 88 -26.20 16.77 -9.03
CA SER A 88 -25.46 15.52 -9.22
C SER A 88 -24.21 15.46 -8.33
N TYR A 89 -23.50 16.59 -8.19
CA TYR A 89 -22.36 16.72 -7.32
C TYR A 89 -22.77 16.60 -5.84
N GLU A 90 -23.87 17.22 -5.42
CA GLU A 90 -24.42 17.09 -4.06
C GLU A 90 -24.86 15.63 -3.78
N GLN A 91 -25.48 14.94 -4.74
CA GLN A 91 -25.84 13.53 -4.58
C GLN A 91 -24.61 12.63 -4.48
N LEU A 92 -23.56 12.85 -5.30
CA LEU A 92 -22.32 12.11 -5.22
C LEU A 92 -21.58 12.38 -3.90
N SER A 93 -21.55 13.64 -3.44
CA SER A 93 -20.94 13.98 -2.16
C SER A 93 -21.73 13.43 -0.96
N ALA A 94 -23.07 13.35 -1.06
CA ALA A 94 -23.89 12.71 -0.06
C ALA A 94 -23.71 11.18 -0.05
N GLN A 95 -23.55 10.54 -1.20
CA GLN A 95 -23.24 9.11 -1.31
C GLN A 95 -21.83 8.81 -0.78
N GLU A 96 -20.83 9.64 -1.09
CA GLU A 96 -19.50 9.53 -0.53
C GLU A 96 -19.51 9.69 0.99
N ASN A 97 -20.25 10.67 1.50
CA ASN A 97 -20.42 10.87 2.94
C ASN A 97 -21.20 9.71 3.59
N GLN A 98 -22.19 9.12 2.93
CA GLN A 98 -22.87 7.91 3.40
C GLN A 98 -21.93 6.70 3.42
N ALA A 99 -21.07 6.54 2.41
CA ALA A 99 -20.06 5.47 2.41
C ALA A 99 -19.06 5.66 3.56
N LYS A 100 -18.65 6.89 3.84
CA LYS A 100 -17.81 7.26 4.99
C LYS A 100 -18.50 7.07 6.35
N VAL A 101 -19.83 7.03 6.39
CA VAL A 101 -20.66 6.82 7.61
C VAL A 101 -21.16 5.38 7.72
N PHE A 102 -20.52 4.44 7.04
CA PHE A 102 -20.92 3.05 7.12
C PHE A 102 -20.76 2.51 8.55
N GLY A 103 -21.88 2.29 9.24
CA GLY A 103 -21.95 1.91 10.65
C GLY A 103 -21.99 3.12 11.61
N ASP A 104 -21.94 2.83 12.92
CA ASP A 104 -21.93 3.87 13.94
C ASP A 104 -20.64 4.70 13.88
N PRO A 105 -20.70 6.04 13.88
CA PRO A 105 -19.51 6.89 13.83
C PRO A 105 -18.75 6.84 15.15
N SER A 106 -17.42 6.72 15.07
CA SER A 106 -16.52 6.80 16.22
C SER A 106 -16.32 8.26 16.68
N PRO A 107 -16.14 8.54 17.98
CA PRO A 107 -15.67 9.84 18.48
C PRO A 107 -14.23 10.15 18.03
N GLU A 108 -13.46 9.14 17.59
CA GLU A 108 -12.11 9.27 17.05
C GLU A 108 -12.09 9.64 15.55
N ARG A 109 -13.28 9.87 14.96
CA ARG A 109 -13.41 10.23 13.54
C ARG A 109 -12.64 11.51 13.22
N GLY A 110 -11.85 11.48 12.11
CA GLY A 110 -10.99 12.59 11.70
C GLY A 110 -9.64 12.64 12.42
N ARG A 111 -9.46 11.88 13.52
CA ARG A 111 -8.20 11.82 14.25
C ARG A 111 -7.19 10.83 13.63
N VAL A 112 -7.66 9.80 12.96
CA VAL A 112 -6.85 8.84 12.18
C VAL A 112 -7.50 8.67 10.82
N ARG A 113 -6.67 8.70 9.77
CA ARG A 113 -7.06 8.47 8.38
C ARG A 113 -6.46 7.17 7.88
N ILE A 114 -7.22 6.45 7.04
CA ILE A 114 -6.76 5.27 6.30
C ILE A 114 -6.54 5.62 4.83
N THR A 115 -5.44 5.14 4.24
CA THR A 115 -5.12 5.29 2.81
C THR A 115 -4.58 3.98 2.25
N GLU A 116 -4.72 3.77 0.93
CA GLU A 116 -4.26 2.55 0.25
C GLU A 116 -2.73 2.40 0.18
N GLY A 117 -1.99 3.52 0.19
CA GLY A 117 -0.53 3.53 0.17
C GLY A 117 0.11 2.81 -1.03
N ASN A 118 -0.60 2.61 -2.15
CA ASN A 118 -0.21 1.80 -3.32
C ASN A 118 -0.04 0.30 -3.05
N GLY A 119 -0.51 -0.21 -1.92
CA GLY A 119 -0.35 -1.61 -1.54
C GLY A 119 -1.65 -2.39 -1.35
N ALA A 120 -2.81 -1.74 -1.30
CA ALA A 120 -4.09 -2.39 -1.03
C ALA A 120 -4.56 -3.34 -2.16
N MET A 121 -4.05 -3.16 -3.40
CA MET A 121 -4.39 -3.98 -4.56
C MET A 121 -3.31 -5.03 -4.92
N GLU A 122 -2.34 -5.28 -4.04
CA GLU A 122 -1.34 -6.32 -4.25
C GLU A 122 -1.93 -7.71 -4.01
N THR A 123 -1.59 -8.66 -4.89
CA THR A 123 -2.11 -10.03 -4.86
C THR A 123 -1.36 -10.96 -3.89
N ASP A 124 -0.27 -10.49 -3.31
CA ASP A 124 0.54 -11.21 -2.34
C ASP A 124 0.34 -10.58 -0.96
N ALA A 125 -0.18 -11.36 -0.01
CA ALA A 125 -0.39 -10.89 1.37
C ALA A 125 0.87 -10.29 2.01
N GLY A 126 2.06 -10.76 1.63
CA GLY A 126 3.34 -10.21 2.10
C GLY A 126 3.66 -8.82 1.53
N ARG A 127 2.98 -8.42 0.45
CA ARG A 127 3.13 -7.13 -0.24
C ARG A 127 1.93 -6.22 -0.05
N GLU A 128 0.77 -6.81 0.27
CA GLU A 128 -0.46 -6.09 0.54
C GLU A 128 -0.34 -5.27 1.82
N TYR A 129 -0.59 -3.96 1.74
CA TYR A 129 -0.58 -3.07 2.89
C TYR A 129 -1.48 -1.86 2.69
N ILE A 130 -1.88 -1.28 3.81
CA ILE A 130 -2.55 0.02 3.90
C ILE A 130 -1.77 0.91 4.87
N VAL A 131 -2.07 2.21 4.86
CA VAL A 131 -1.40 3.19 5.74
C VAL A 131 -2.43 3.87 6.63
N LEU A 132 -2.19 3.86 7.94
CA LEU A 132 -2.90 4.67 8.92
C LEU A 132 -2.06 5.91 9.23
N THR A 133 -2.67 7.08 9.27
CA THR A 133 -1.98 8.33 9.60
C THR A 133 -2.79 9.10 10.63
N ALA A 134 -2.18 9.44 11.77
CA ALA A 134 -2.79 10.31 12.75
C ALA A 134 -2.79 11.77 12.28
N SER A 135 -3.87 12.48 12.56
CA SER A 135 -3.92 13.92 12.32
C SER A 135 -2.85 14.64 13.14
N GLY A 136 -2.17 15.61 12.54
CA GLY A 136 -1.23 16.49 13.25
C GLY A 136 -1.92 17.41 14.27
N GLU A 137 -3.23 17.58 14.16
CA GLU A 137 -4.05 18.39 15.08
C GLU A 137 -4.42 17.63 16.37
N ASN A 138 -4.10 16.34 16.48
CA ASN A 138 -4.35 15.57 17.69
C ASN A 138 -3.55 16.15 18.85
N SER A 139 -4.21 16.42 19.96
CA SER A 139 -3.56 16.95 21.19
C SER A 139 -2.80 15.88 21.99
N ALA A 140 -3.07 14.59 21.73
CA ALA A 140 -2.48 13.45 22.42
C ALA A 140 -2.37 12.25 21.47
N PRO A 141 -1.45 11.30 21.76
CA PRO A 141 -1.38 10.02 21.05
C PRO A 141 -2.70 9.26 21.15
N ILE A 142 -2.99 8.46 20.12
CA ILE A 142 -4.16 7.58 20.08
C ILE A 142 -3.72 6.16 20.44
N ASP A 143 -4.35 5.59 21.46
CA ASP A 143 -4.16 4.17 21.81
C ASP A 143 -4.96 3.31 20.82
N MET A 144 -4.23 2.51 20.02
CA MET A 144 -4.81 1.62 19.01
C MET A 144 -5.27 0.27 19.59
N LYS A 145 -5.34 0.15 20.92
CA LYS A 145 -5.81 -1.06 21.60
C LYS A 145 -7.23 -1.44 21.16
N GLY A 146 -7.37 -2.67 20.66
CA GLY A 146 -8.68 -3.19 20.23
C GLY A 146 -9.21 -2.61 18.93
N TRP A 147 -8.48 -1.70 18.27
CA TRP A 147 -8.84 -1.23 16.97
C TRP A 147 -8.71 -2.33 15.92
N SER A 148 -9.42 -2.21 14.82
CA SER A 148 -9.47 -3.24 13.80
C SER A 148 -9.74 -2.66 12.41
N LEU A 149 -9.39 -3.44 11.40
CA LEU A 149 -9.70 -3.22 10.01
C LEU A 149 -10.73 -4.25 9.57
N GLN A 150 -11.70 -3.83 8.77
CA GLN A 150 -12.74 -4.72 8.25
C GLN A 150 -13.03 -4.43 6.79
N SER A 151 -12.94 -5.46 5.93
CA SER A 151 -13.53 -5.40 4.60
C SER A 151 -15.04 -5.42 4.71
N ALA A 152 -15.72 -4.41 4.18
CA ALA A 152 -17.18 -4.40 4.13
C ALA A 152 -17.72 -5.42 3.12
N TYR A 153 -16.91 -5.80 2.13
CA TYR A 153 -17.28 -6.76 1.10
C TYR A 153 -17.24 -8.21 1.59
N THR A 154 -16.11 -8.62 2.20
CA THR A 154 -15.93 -10.00 2.71
C THR A 154 -16.44 -10.17 4.13
N GLY A 155 -16.60 -9.08 4.89
CA GLY A 155 -16.90 -9.10 6.31
C GLY A 155 -15.69 -9.47 7.18
N MET A 156 -14.54 -9.80 6.60
CA MET A 156 -13.34 -10.19 7.33
C MET A 156 -12.86 -9.02 8.20
N ARG A 157 -12.62 -9.30 9.47
CA ARG A 157 -12.16 -8.33 10.46
C ARG A 157 -10.84 -8.79 11.08
N VAL A 158 -9.85 -7.92 11.11
CA VAL A 158 -8.53 -8.16 11.69
C VAL A 158 -8.19 -7.04 12.68
N TYR A 159 -7.57 -7.41 13.80
CA TYR A 159 -7.25 -6.46 14.86
C TYR A 159 -5.83 -5.91 14.69
N ILE A 160 -5.64 -4.64 15.07
CA ILE A 160 -4.31 -4.03 15.14
C ILE A 160 -3.47 -4.83 16.15
N PRO A 161 -2.31 -5.37 15.74
CA PRO A 161 -1.50 -6.24 16.60
C PRO A 161 -0.74 -5.44 17.66
N LEU A 162 -0.28 -6.14 18.69
CA LEU A 162 0.74 -5.63 19.59
C LEU A 162 2.05 -5.40 18.82
N SER A 163 2.87 -4.48 19.28
CA SER A 163 4.10 -4.08 18.61
C SER A 163 5.22 -3.74 19.58
N ALA A 164 6.47 -3.96 19.15
CA ALA A 164 7.64 -3.60 19.94
C ALA A 164 8.03 -2.13 19.70
N THR A 165 8.04 -1.34 20.75
CA THR A 165 8.56 0.04 20.72
C THR A 165 10.09 0.06 20.63
N ALA A 166 10.76 -0.89 21.29
CA ALA A 166 12.19 -1.11 21.28
C ALA A 166 12.50 -2.51 20.71
N PHE A 167 12.56 -2.61 19.39
CA PHE A 167 12.83 -3.88 18.72
C PHE A 167 14.33 -4.22 18.74
N LEU A 168 14.65 -5.50 19.02
CA LEU A 168 15.98 -6.09 18.87
C LEU A 168 15.88 -7.42 18.11
N MET A 169 16.82 -7.66 17.21
CA MET A 169 16.88 -8.93 16.47
C MET A 169 17.37 -10.08 17.36
N GLY A 170 16.75 -11.25 17.17
CA GLY A 170 17.21 -12.49 17.80
C GLY A 170 16.84 -12.64 19.28
N VAL A 171 16.00 -11.77 19.82
CA VAL A 171 15.47 -11.85 21.17
C VAL A 171 13.94 -11.81 21.18
N VAL A 172 13.32 -12.25 22.27
CA VAL A 172 11.89 -12.01 22.49
C VAL A 172 11.72 -10.57 22.92
N ASN A 173 11.00 -9.80 22.10
CA ASN A 173 10.76 -8.39 22.35
C ASN A 173 9.47 -8.21 23.16
N ASP A 174 9.47 -7.28 24.09
CA ASP A 174 8.27 -6.82 24.76
C ASP A 174 7.34 -6.16 23.75
N GLN A 175 6.07 -6.56 23.78
CA GLN A 175 5.05 -6.06 22.86
C GLN A 175 3.95 -5.35 23.63
N GLU A 176 3.57 -4.18 23.17
CA GLU A 176 2.58 -3.31 23.77
C GLU A 176 1.53 -2.89 22.74
N ASN A 177 0.44 -2.27 23.21
CA ASN A 177 -0.48 -1.59 22.31
C ASN A 177 0.24 -0.41 21.64
N MET A 178 0.05 -0.30 20.34
CA MET A 178 0.63 0.81 19.58
C MET A 178 -0.01 2.13 20.01
N LEU A 179 0.83 3.12 20.30
CA LEU A 179 0.44 4.51 20.48
C LEU A 179 0.76 5.28 19.20
N LEU A 180 -0.26 5.77 18.51
CA LEU A 180 -0.11 6.55 17.28
C LEU A 180 -0.05 8.04 17.64
N TYR A 181 1.16 8.61 17.65
CA TYR A 181 1.42 10.01 17.96
C TYR A 181 0.87 10.95 16.88
N PRO A 182 0.61 12.23 17.17
CA PRO A 182 0.21 13.21 16.17
C PRO A 182 1.20 13.23 14.99
N SER A 183 0.69 13.23 13.76
CA SER A 183 1.45 13.12 12.50
C SER A 183 2.17 11.78 12.27
N ALA A 184 2.12 10.84 13.21
CA ALA A 184 2.71 9.51 13.03
C ALA A 184 1.90 8.66 12.03
N SER A 185 2.58 7.71 11.42
CA SER A 185 1.98 6.76 10.47
C SER A 185 2.25 5.32 10.88
N ALA A 186 1.36 4.42 10.47
CA ALA A 186 1.54 2.98 10.59
C ALA A 186 1.26 2.31 9.26
N ILE A 187 2.25 1.57 8.76
CA ILE A 187 2.10 0.71 7.59
C ILE A 187 1.62 -0.64 8.11
N VAL A 188 0.41 -1.02 7.71
CA VAL A 188 -0.26 -2.24 8.15
C VAL A 188 -0.23 -3.24 7.01
N ASN A 189 0.68 -4.22 7.11
CA ASN A 189 0.80 -5.31 6.14
C ASN A 189 -0.15 -6.45 6.50
N SER A 190 -0.80 -7.03 5.49
CA SER A 190 -1.67 -8.20 5.67
C SER A 190 -0.88 -9.44 6.07
N GLY A 191 0.31 -9.62 5.50
CA GLY A 191 1.16 -10.79 5.70
C GLY A 191 1.89 -10.86 7.03
N SER A 192 2.76 -11.87 7.12
CA SER A 192 3.60 -12.11 8.30
C SER A 192 4.83 -11.19 8.32
N SER A 193 5.27 -10.82 9.52
CA SER A 193 6.46 -10.01 9.71
C SER A 193 7.73 -10.76 9.27
N PRO A 194 8.59 -10.15 8.44
CA PRO A 194 9.90 -10.71 8.12
C PRO A 194 10.82 -10.88 9.34
N VAL A 195 10.54 -10.18 10.43
CA VAL A 195 11.30 -10.20 11.68
C VAL A 195 10.49 -10.75 12.87
N ALA A 196 9.38 -11.46 12.57
CA ALA A 196 8.50 -12.15 13.50
C ALA A 196 7.75 -11.24 14.51
N THR A 197 7.81 -9.91 14.37
CA THR A 197 7.07 -8.98 15.24
C THR A 197 6.70 -7.70 14.48
N SER A 198 5.65 -7.02 14.92
CA SER A 198 5.37 -5.63 14.56
C SER A 198 6.27 -4.72 15.39
N PHE A 199 6.71 -3.59 14.82
CA PHE A 199 7.70 -2.74 15.49
C PHE A 199 7.62 -1.27 15.08
N ARG A 200 8.14 -0.38 15.93
CA ARG A 200 8.39 1.01 15.62
C ARG A 200 9.69 1.14 14.82
N GLU A 201 9.67 1.87 13.70
CA GLU A 201 10.87 2.16 12.94
C GLU A 201 11.79 3.12 13.69
N ASN A 202 13.08 3.00 13.44
CA ASN A 202 14.11 3.85 14.01
C ASN A 202 15.24 4.08 13.00
N ILE A 203 16.21 4.93 13.35
CA ILE A 203 17.33 5.27 12.46
C ILE A 203 18.18 4.07 12.03
N CYS A 204 18.06 2.91 12.70
CA CYS A 204 18.78 1.68 12.39
C CYS A 204 17.98 0.71 11.51
N SER A 205 16.69 0.96 11.30
CA SER A 205 15.77 0.01 10.64
C SER A 205 16.21 -0.41 9.24
N GLY A 206 16.95 0.46 8.52
CA GLY A 206 17.46 0.13 7.19
C GLY A 206 18.40 -1.08 7.15
N TYR A 207 19.12 -1.41 8.25
CA TYR A 207 19.92 -2.63 8.32
C TYR A 207 19.11 -3.91 8.20
N LEU A 208 17.84 -3.90 8.64
CA LEU A 208 16.93 -5.06 8.51
C LEU A 208 16.63 -5.36 7.04
N GLY A 209 16.56 -4.32 6.21
CA GLY A 209 16.29 -4.43 4.78
C GLY A 209 17.35 -5.16 3.96
N GLN A 210 18.57 -5.33 4.50
CA GLN A 210 19.63 -6.13 3.87
C GLN A 210 19.42 -7.64 4.01
N LEU A 211 18.81 -8.06 5.10
CA LEU A 211 18.62 -9.46 5.44
C LEU A 211 17.21 -9.96 5.08
N GLN A 212 16.24 -9.05 5.06
CA GLN A 212 14.83 -9.34 4.88
C GLN A 212 14.20 -8.35 3.90
N ARG A 213 13.15 -8.79 3.21
CA ARG A 213 12.37 -7.90 2.32
C ARG A 213 11.19 -7.32 3.07
N PHE A 214 11.05 -5.99 3.00
CA PHE A 214 9.93 -5.24 3.56
C PHE A 214 9.15 -4.55 2.45
N TYR A 215 7.85 -4.50 2.59
CA TYR A 215 6.97 -3.79 1.68
C TYR A 215 6.10 -2.79 2.46
N PRO A 216 6.12 -1.49 2.08
CA PRO A 216 7.15 -0.89 1.24
C PRO A 216 8.54 -1.00 1.88
N PRO A 217 9.63 -0.76 1.12
CA PRO A 217 11.00 -0.85 1.65
C PRO A 217 11.21 0.03 2.88
N LEU A 218 12.11 -0.37 3.77
CA LEU A 218 12.55 0.44 4.90
C LEU A 218 13.42 1.61 4.42
N SER A 219 13.40 2.71 5.18
CA SER A 219 14.24 3.87 4.89
C SER A 219 15.72 3.55 5.11
N ASN A 220 16.59 4.00 4.20
CA ASN A 220 18.05 3.91 4.33
C ASN A 220 18.62 5.12 5.11
N SER A 221 18.03 5.45 6.25
CA SER A 221 18.39 6.62 7.07
C SER A 221 19.38 6.32 8.20
N CYS A 222 20.13 5.21 8.10
CA CYS A 222 21.13 4.85 9.13
C CYS A 222 22.23 5.92 9.23
N PRO A 223 22.75 6.15 10.45
CA PRO A 223 23.92 6.98 10.62
C PRO A 223 25.11 6.46 9.80
N PRO A 224 25.94 7.36 9.23
CA PRO A 224 27.15 6.96 8.54
C PRO A 224 28.05 6.08 9.42
N ALA A 225 28.67 5.05 8.83
CA ALA A 225 29.53 4.11 9.55
C ALA A 225 30.69 4.81 10.27
N SER A 226 31.25 5.89 9.69
CA SER A 226 32.29 6.72 10.27
C SER A 226 31.88 7.42 11.57
N ASN A 227 30.60 7.67 11.79
CA ASN A 227 30.09 8.29 13.02
C ASN A 227 30.16 7.35 14.24
N ALA A 228 30.27 6.05 14.02
CA ALA A 228 30.35 5.07 15.09
C ALA A 228 31.76 4.95 15.67
N LEU A 229 32.80 5.39 14.94
CA LEU A 229 34.20 5.37 15.37
C LEU A 229 34.81 6.79 15.24
N PRO A 230 34.79 7.60 16.29
CA PRO A 230 35.40 8.93 16.28
C PRO A 230 36.91 8.88 15.95
N PHE A 231 37.38 9.81 15.12
CA PHE A 231 38.81 9.92 14.81
C PHE A 231 39.55 10.53 15.98
N THR A 232 40.19 9.68 16.79
CA THR A 232 41.02 10.06 17.92
C THR A 232 42.38 9.37 17.82
N PRO A 233 43.47 9.90 18.44
CA PRO A 233 44.76 9.24 18.44
C PRO A 233 44.73 7.81 19.01
N GLU A 234 43.88 7.56 20.01
CA GLU A 234 43.70 6.25 20.64
C GLU A 234 43.05 5.29 19.65
N ASN A 235 41.98 5.71 19.01
CA ASN A 235 41.26 4.90 18.00
C ASN A 235 42.14 4.64 16.78
N LEU A 236 42.94 5.65 16.35
CA LEU A 236 43.85 5.49 15.23
C LEU A 236 44.93 4.43 15.56
N LYS A 237 45.47 4.42 16.77
CA LYS A 237 46.43 3.40 17.20
C LYS A 237 45.86 1.99 17.22
N VAL A 238 44.58 1.84 17.60
CA VAL A 238 43.92 0.51 17.71
C VAL A 238 43.45 0.02 16.37
N TYR A 239 42.84 0.88 15.56
CA TYR A 239 42.10 0.48 14.34
C TYR A 239 42.89 0.77 13.05
N GLY A 240 43.83 1.73 13.07
CA GLY A 240 44.64 2.12 11.91
C GLY A 240 43.91 2.94 10.85
N ASP A 241 44.70 3.67 10.02
CA ASP A 241 44.15 4.53 8.95
C ASP A 241 43.25 3.80 7.96
N ALA A 242 43.60 2.56 7.59
CA ALA A 242 42.83 1.76 6.68
C ALA A 242 41.37 1.53 7.17
N CYS A 243 41.20 1.46 8.52
CA CYS A 243 39.87 1.34 9.12
C CYS A 243 39.02 2.59 8.89
N PHE A 244 39.56 3.76 9.12
CA PHE A 244 38.83 5.02 8.95
C PHE A 244 38.49 5.25 7.49
N ASN A 245 39.41 4.99 6.57
CA ASN A 245 39.15 5.05 5.12
C ASN A 245 38.07 4.06 4.70
N PHE A 246 38.09 2.86 5.24
CA PHE A 246 37.04 1.85 4.97
C PHE A 246 35.69 2.34 5.47
N LEU A 247 35.56 2.77 6.72
CA LEU A 247 34.28 3.21 7.31
C LEU A 247 33.69 4.43 6.61
N GLN A 248 34.50 5.33 6.05
CA GLN A 248 34.04 6.48 5.27
C GLN A 248 33.37 6.07 3.96
N ASN A 249 33.76 4.91 3.41
CA ASN A 249 33.25 4.41 2.14
C ASN A 249 32.11 3.37 2.29
N VAL A 250 31.77 2.95 3.53
CA VAL A 250 30.63 2.05 3.76
C VAL A 250 29.32 2.82 3.57
N PRO A 251 28.44 2.40 2.64
CA PRO A 251 27.14 3.05 2.46
C PRO A 251 26.28 2.94 3.73
N PRO A 252 25.40 3.91 4.00
CA PRO A 252 24.44 3.82 5.11
C PRO A 252 23.64 2.52 5.09
N CYS A 253 23.31 2.01 6.28
CA CYS A 253 22.56 0.77 6.47
C CYS A 253 23.21 -0.49 5.85
N THR A 254 24.53 -0.46 5.58
CA THR A 254 25.25 -1.60 4.99
C THR A 254 26.09 -2.30 6.04
N ALA A 255 25.78 -3.58 6.31
CA ALA A 255 26.62 -4.46 7.11
C ALA A 255 27.70 -5.07 6.20
N PRO A 256 28.99 -4.79 6.40
CA PRO A 256 30.06 -5.32 5.53
C PRO A 256 30.38 -6.76 5.89
N LEU A 257 29.55 -7.72 5.42
CA LEU A 257 29.71 -9.13 5.78
C LEU A 257 30.85 -9.82 5.01
N THR A 258 31.13 -9.40 3.77
CA THR A 258 32.06 -10.11 2.87
C THR A 258 33.14 -9.24 2.21
N ASN A 259 32.95 -7.94 2.13
CA ASN A 259 33.78 -7.03 1.32
C ASN A 259 34.67 -6.10 2.16
N ILE A 260 35.27 -6.63 3.24
CA ILE A 260 36.22 -5.84 4.03
C ILE A 260 37.62 -5.96 3.38
N PRO A 261 38.28 -4.83 3.02
CA PRO A 261 39.59 -4.85 2.40
C PRO A 261 40.64 -5.63 3.21
N ALA A 262 41.62 -6.22 2.54
CA ALA A 262 42.61 -7.10 3.19
C ALA A 262 43.55 -6.36 4.15
N ASP A 263 43.80 -5.07 3.90
CA ASP A 263 44.64 -4.16 4.70
C ASP A 263 43.94 -3.65 5.98
N VAL A 264 42.64 -3.87 6.14
CA VAL A 264 41.91 -3.55 7.36
C VAL A 264 42.27 -4.56 8.46
N ASN A 265 42.74 -4.06 9.60
CA ASN A 265 43.19 -4.90 10.69
C ASN A 265 42.05 -5.69 11.40
N PRO A 266 42.36 -6.75 12.18
CA PRO A 266 41.36 -7.58 12.85
C PRO A 266 40.45 -6.82 13.80
N ASN A 267 40.94 -5.82 14.52
CA ASN A 267 40.15 -5.02 15.45
C ASN A 267 39.08 -4.23 14.71
N CYS A 268 39.42 -3.64 13.57
CA CYS A 268 38.45 -2.95 12.72
C CYS A 268 37.40 -3.90 12.13
N ARG A 269 37.80 -5.09 11.70
CA ARG A 269 36.87 -6.10 11.21
C ARG A 269 35.86 -6.51 12.27
N ALA A 270 36.32 -6.74 13.51
CA ALA A 270 35.47 -7.06 14.64
C ALA A 270 34.55 -5.89 15.00
N PHE A 271 35.06 -4.66 14.98
CA PHE A 271 34.28 -3.44 15.19
C PHE A 271 33.17 -3.34 14.13
N ALA A 272 33.53 -3.42 12.86
CA ALA A 272 32.56 -3.32 11.76
C ALA A 272 31.47 -4.39 11.84
N ALA A 273 31.83 -5.64 12.09
CA ALA A 273 30.87 -6.75 12.22
C ALA A 273 29.87 -6.55 13.39
N ASN A 274 30.33 -5.99 14.50
CA ASN A 274 29.49 -5.79 15.67
C ASN A 274 28.64 -4.52 15.58
N VAL A 275 29.21 -3.41 15.14
CA VAL A 275 28.58 -2.08 15.21
C VAL A 275 27.75 -1.80 13.95
N LEU A 276 28.22 -2.20 12.76
CA LEU A 276 27.51 -1.98 11.50
C LEU A 276 26.47 -3.11 11.25
N SER A 277 25.60 -3.27 12.20
CA SER A 277 24.48 -4.21 12.19
C SER A 277 23.25 -3.54 12.82
N TYR A 278 22.07 -4.12 12.69
CA TYR A 278 20.87 -3.56 13.32
C TYR A 278 21.07 -3.40 14.84
N ASN A 279 21.39 -4.50 15.54
CA ASN A 279 21.56 -4.47 17.01
C ASN A 279 22.74 -3.61 17.44
N GLY A 280 23.84 -3.60 16.69
CA GLY A 280 25.00 -2.74 16.97
C GLY A 280 24.67 -1.26 16.83
N CYS A 281 23.92 -0.91 15.79
CA CYS A 281 23.42 0.44 15.59
C CYS A 281 22.46 0.84 16.73
N VAL A 282 21.53 -0.02 17.12
CA VAL A 282 20.61 0.23 18.25
C VAL A 282 21.40 0.44 19.54
N ALA A 283 22.36 -0.43 19.85
CA ALA A 283 23.22 -0.28 21.04
C ALA A 283 24.00 1.04 21.05
N THR A 284 24.42 1.51 19.87
CA THR A 284 25.20 2.74 19.72
C THR A 284 24.36 4.01 19.81
N TYR A 285 23.11 3.99 19.33
CA TYR A 285 22.34 5.22 19.09
C TYR A 285 21.00 5.32 19.80
N SER A 286 20.53 4.28 20.52
CA SER A 286 19.20 4.26 21.16
C SER A 286 18.96 5.36 22.19
N TYR A 287 20.03 5.94 22.75
CA TYR A 287 19.95 7.05 23.71
C TYR A 287 19.59 8.41 23.09
N ARG A 288 19.60 8.52 21.76
CA ARG A 288 19.29 9.79 21.08
C ARG A 288 17.79 10.05 21.10
N SER A 289 17.39 11.29 21.36
CA SER A 289 15.98 11.71 21.29
C SER A 289 15.37 11.55 19.90
N THR A 290 16.19 11.57 18.84
CA THR A 290 15.80 11.38 17.44
C THR A 290 15.94 9.94 16.97
N PHE A 291 16.11 8.98 17.90
CA PHE A 291 16.34 7.58 17.54
C PHE A 291 15.13 6.94 16.86
N ASN A 292 13.94 7.08 17.45
CA ASN A 292 12.71 6.51 16.92
C ASN A 292 12.08 7.43 15.87
N PHE A 293 11.57 6.83 14.80
CA PHE A 293 10.73 7.52 13.85
C PHE A 293 9.26 7.51 14.31
N ASP A 294 8.47 8.41 13.74
CA ASP A 294 7.02 8.43 13.93
C ASP A 294 6.34 7.51 12.89
N SER A 295 6.92 6.35 12.68
CA SER A 295 6.43 5.32 11.78
C SER A 295 6.49 3.93 12.41
N TRP A 296 5.45 3.13 12.11
CA TRP A 296 5.28 1.78 12.61
C TRP A 296 5.15 0.80 11.46
N ARG A 297 5.63 -0.42 11.65
CA ARG A 297 5.42 -1.59 10.79
C ARG A 297 4.59 -2.61 11.54
N LEU A 298 3.35 -2.77 11.09
CA LEU A 298 2.39 -3.70 11.67
C LEU A 298 2.16 -4.85 10.70
N TYR A 299 2.03 -6.07 11.23
CA TYR A 299 1.85 -7.27 10.45
C TYR A 299 0.68 -8.07 11.01
N LEU A 300 -0.33 -8.33 10.15
CA LEU A 300 -1.56 -9.00 10.55
C LEU A 300 -1.44 -10.53 10.52
N GLY A 301 -0.35 -11.05 9.94
CA GLY A 301 -0.03 -12.49 9.96
C GLY A 301 -0.90 -13.34 9.04
N SER A 302 -1.62 -12.75 8.09
CA SER A 302 -2.41 -13.50 7.12
C SER A 302 -1.53 -14.22 6.11
N THR A 303 -1.98 -15.41 5.70
CA THR A 303 -1.35 -16.17 4.59
C THR A 303 -1.99 -15.89 3.25
N THR A 304 -3.10 -15.16 3.23
CA THR A 304 -3.87 -14.77 2.05
C THR A 304 -4.16 -13.29 2.11
N GLU A 305 -4.52 -12.71 0.98
CA GLU A 305 -5.01 -11.34 0.87
C GLU A 305 -6.19 -11.11 1.83
N LEU A 306 -6.24 -9.92 2.43
CA LEU A 306 -7.33 -9.50 3.30
C LEU A 306 -8.34 -8.62 2.55
N TRP A 307 -7.89 -7.91 1.54
CA TRP A 307 -8.68 -6.96 0.76
C TRP A 307 -8.82 -7.44 -0.68
N ARG A 308 -9.84 -6.97 -1.36
CA ARG A 308 -10.04 -7.31 -2.78
C ARG A 308 -9.20 -6.40 -3.67
N ASN A 309 -8.55 -6.97 -4.67
CA ASN A 309 -7.63 -6.25 -5.57
C ASN A 309 -8.34 -5.31 -6.58
N THR A 310 -9.64 -5.48 -6.79
CA THR A 310 -10.37 -4.72 -7.82
C THR A 310 -11.28 -3.65 -7.24
N HIS A 311 -11.82 -3.86 -6.07
CA HIS A 311 -12.73 -2.94 -5.40
C HIS A 311 -13.04 -3.45 -3.99
N ASP A 312 -12.75 -2.65 -2.97
CA ASP A 312 -13.14 -2.95 -1.59
C ASP A 312 -13.49 -1.66 -0.83
N ILE A 313 -14.14 -1.85 0.30
CA ILE A 313 -14.41 -0.80 1.29
C ILE A 313 -13.80 -1.27 2.60
N ILE A 314 -12.64 -0.74 2.94
CA ILE A 314 -11.92 -1.07 4.17
C ILE A 314 -12.32 -0.06 5.25
N ARG A 315 -12.89 -0.55 6.34
CA ARG A 315 -13.30 0.25 7.49
C ARG A 315 -12.23 0.19 8.57
N LEU A 316 -11.81 1.34 9.07
CA LEU A 316 -11.06 1.43 10.31
C LEU A 316 -12.05 1.59 11.46
N LEU A 317 -12.01 0.64 12.40
CA LEU A 317 -12.93 0.57 13.53
C LEU A 317 -12.18 0.80 14.85
N ASP A 318 -12.79 1.56 15.76
CA ASP A 318 -12.28 1.73 17.13
C ASP A 318 -12.49 0.47 17.98
N SER A 319 -12.11 0.52 19.26
CA SER A 319 -12.22 -0.59 20.19
C SER A 319 -13.67 -1.05 20.46
N GLU A 320 -14.64 -0.17 20.22
CA GLU A 320 -16.07 -0.46 20.36
C GLU A 320 -16.71 -0.90 19.04
N GLY A 321 -15.93 -0.94 17.93
CA GLY A 321 -16.37 -1.35 16.61
C GLY A 321 -17.06 -0.24 15.81
N ARG A 322 -16.96 1.03 16.24
CA ARG A 322 -17.48 2.18 15.54
C ARG A 322 -16.50 2.63 14.44
N THR A 323 -17.03 3.19 13.37
CA THR A 323 -16.24 3.58 12.21
C THR A 323 -15.49 4.90 12.45
N VAL A 324 -14.17 4.84 12.38
CA VAL A 324 -13.25 5.99 12.48
C VAL A 324 -13.03 6.61 11.11
N ASP A 325 -12.70 5.79 10.11
CA ASP A 325 -12.47 6.21 8.72
C ASP A 325 -12.73 5.05 7.77
N VAL A 326 -12.84 5.34 6.48
CA VAL A 326 -13.14 4.36 5.42
C VAL A 326 -12.26 4.63 4.22
N LEU A 327 -11.63 3.58 3.72
CA LEU A 327 -10.92 3.57 2.44
C LEU A 327 -11.78 2.85 1.40
N THR A 328 -11.99 3.49 0.25
CA THR A 328 -12.68 2.90 -0.92
C THR A 328 -11.78 3.04 -2.13
N TYR A 329 -11.62 1.99 -2.91
CA TYR A 329 -10.86 1.97 -4.16
C TYR A 329 -11.48 1.02 -5.19
#